data_4e7e769c611667b5744ae75f2ec49102
#
_entry.id   4e7e769c611667b5744ae75f2ec49102
#
_cell.length_a   1.000
_cell.length_b   1.000
_cell.length_c   1.000
_cell.angle_alpha   90.00
_cell.angle_beta   90.00
_cell.angle_gamma   90.00
#
_symmetry.space_group_name_H-M   'P 1'
#
loop_
_entity.id
_entity.type
_entity.pdbx_description
1 polymer ?
#
loop_
_entity_poly.entity_id
_entity_poly.type
_entity_poly.pdbx_seq_one_letter_code
_entity_poly.pdbx_strand_id
1 'polypeptide(L)'
;MGISSIPEAIEDIKAGKFIIIVDDEDRENEGDLALAAEKITPEAINFMARHARGLICLPIIGKRLDELKIPLMVGENTSKYSTAFTVSVEAKHKVSTGISAADRAETIKAVMDPATKPEDLARPGHMFPLRARDGGVLVRAGHTEAIVDLARLAGLYSAGVICEILNEDGSMARLPQLETMSEKYGIKIVTVADLITYRHRHEKLVHRVAEAKLPTKYGEFTAIAYRSDIDPDKHLALVMGDITTEEPVLVRVHSECVTGDVFSSLRCDCGDQIALAMQSISEAGRGVFLYMRQEGRGIGFHNKIRAYALQDKGLDTVEANLSLGFAPDLRDYGIGAQILAELGLHQIRLLTNNPKKVIGLEAYGLKVVETVPIIAPPNPYNRHYLETKRKKLGHLLETLMATDKDRQETSP
;
A
#
# COMPACT_ATOMS: atom_id res chain seq x y z
N MET A 1 7.34 26.12 -7.75
CA MET A 1 6.97 25.02 -8.67
C MET A 1 5.99 24.11 -7.92
N GLY A 2 4.89 23.66 -8.55
CA GLY A 2 3.99 22.72 -7.91
C GLY A 2 4.53 21.27 -7.95
N ILE A 3 3.71 20.32 -7.48
CA ILE A 3 4.01 18.86 -7.54
C ILE A 3 4.15 18.44 -9.01
N SER A 4 5.24 17.77 -9.34
CA SER A 4 5.57 17.28 -10.67
C SER A 4 5.03 15.85 -10.90
N SER A 5 4.90 15.47 -12.16
CA SER A 5 4.45 14.11 -12.50
C SER A 5 5.55 13.06 -12.26
N ILE A 6 5.14 11.82 -11.99
CA ILE A 6 6.10 10.71 -11.81
C ILE A 6 6.96 10.46 -13.06
N PRO A 7 6.43 10.47 -14.30
CA PRO A 7 7.29 10.38 -15.49
C PRO A 7 8.41 11.41 -15.54
N GLU A 8 8.13 12.68 -15.19
CA GLU A 8 9.15 13.72 -15.14
C GLU A 8 10.21 13.47 -14.07
N ALA A 9 9.82 12.94 -12.91
CA ALA A 9 10.76 12.54 -11.87
C ALA A 9 11.66 11.37 -12.30
N ILE A 10 11.08 10.38 -12.98
CA ILE A 10 11.84 9.24 -13.54
C ILE A 10 12.92 9.73 -14.50
N GLU A 11 12.61 10.67 -15.38
CA GLU A 11 13.60 11.25 -16.31
C GLU A 11 14.70 12.04 -15.58
N ASP A 12 14.35 12.79 -14.52
CA ASP A 12 15.35 13.50 -13.73
C ASP A 12 16.25 12.54 -12.94
N ILE A 13 15.69 11.48 -12.32
CA ILE A 13 16.46 10.41 -11.65
C ILE A 13 17.39 9.72 -12.64
N LYS A 14 16.92 9.39 -13.84
CA LYS A 14 17.73 8.79 -14.90
C LYS A 14 18.88 9.68 -15.34
N ALA A 15 18.63 10.98 -15.40
CA ALA A 15 19.64 11.99 -15.75
C ALA A 15 20.62 12.28 -14.59
N GLY A 16 20.45 11.69 -13.41
CA GLY A 16 21.29 11.96 -12.24
C GLY A 16 21.01 13.28 -11.56
N LYS A 17 19.78 13.80 -11.66
CA LYS A 17 19.33 15.00 -10.97
C LYS A 17 18.64 14.62 -9.66
N PHE A 18 18.65 15.57 -8.72
CA PHE A 18 17.87 15.47 -7.49
C PHE A 18 16.39 15.62 -7.74
N ILE A 19 15.61 14.96 -6.90
CA ILE A 19 14.19 15.23 -6.69
C ILE A 19 13.93 15.39 -5.19
N ILE A 20 12.78 15.96 -4.84
CA ILE A 20 12.25 15.97 -3.48
C ILE A 20 11.07 14.99 -3.47
N ILE A 21 11.10 14.04 -2.55
CA ILE A 21 10.00 13.08 -2.33
C ILE A 21 9.29 13.52 -1.05
N VAL A 22 7.95 13.67 -1.11
CA VAL A 22 7.11 14.02 0.05
C VAL A 22 6.20 12.86 0.36
N ASP A 23 6.04 12.55 1.62
CA ASP A 23 5.07 11.58 2.10
C ASP A 23 3.75 12.24 2.58
N ASP A 24 2.81 11.41 3.05
CA ASP A 24 1.49 11.84 3.46
C ASP A 24 1.54 12.68 4.75
N GLU A 25 0.63 13.67 4.87
CA GLU A 25 0.50 14.53 6.05
C GLU A 25 0.16 13.71 7.32
N ASP A 26 -0.57 12.61 7.17
CA ASP A 26 -0.92 11.71 8.27
C ASP A 26 0.22 10.74 8.66
N ARG A 27 1.34 10.73 7.91
CA ARG A 27 2.50 9.86 8.16
C ARG A 27 3.64 10.63 8.85
N GLU A 28 4.71 11.00 8.16
CA GLU A 28 5.83 11.81 8.67
C GLU A 28 5.62 13.29 8.33
N ASN A 29 4.93 13.55 7.22
CA ASN A 29 4.73 14.87 6.63
C ASN A 29 6.07 15.57 6.39
N GLU A 30 7.02 14.86 5.79
CA GLU A 30 8.39 15.31 5.57
C GLU A 30 8.73 15.26 4.08
N GLY A 31 9.85 15.89 3.74
CA GLY A 31 10.43 15.81 2.40
C GLY A 31 11.87 15.40 2.45
N ASP A 32 12.23 14.41 1.63
CA ASP A 32 13.59 13.94 1.46
C ASP A 32 14.16 14.39 0.12
N LEU A 33 15.37 14.96 0.16
CA LEU A 33 16.17 15.14 -1.05
C LEU A 33 16.70 13.79 -1.50
N ALA A 34 16.41 13.38 -2.72
CA ALA A 34 16.64 12.04 -3.22
C ALA A 34 17.39 12.02 -4.55
N LEU A 35 18.25 11.01 -4.74
CA LEU A 35 19.03 10.76 -5.95
C LEU A 35 19.22 9.25 -6.14
N ALA A 36 19.27 8.75 -7.40
CA ALA A 36 19.66 7.37 -7.65
C ALA A 36 21.10 7.11 -7.18
N ALA A 37 21.31 6.03 -6.43
CA ALA A 37 22.62 5.70 -5.89
C ALA A 37 23.69 5.46 -6.97
N GLU A 38 23.30 4.96 -8.14
CA GLU A 38 24.16 4.79 -9.31
C GLU A 38 24.73 6.10 -9.85
N LYS A 39 24.07 7.23 -9.60
CA LYS A 39 24.46 8.57 -10.02
C LYS A 39 25.17 9.36 -8.93
N ILE A 40 25.54 8.73 -7.82
CA ILE A 40 26.13 9.43 -6.69
C ILE A 40 27.52 9.98 -7.00
N THR A 41 27.78 11.20 -6.56
CA THR A 41 29.09 11.87 -6.63
C THR A 41 29.43 12.53 -5.30
N PRO A 42 30.70 12.85 -5.04
CA PRO A 42 31.08 13.63 -3.86
C PRO A 42 30.34 14.99 -3.76
N GLU A 43 30.10 15.64 -4.90
CA GLU A 43 29.38 16.92 -4.99
C GLU A 43 27.91 16.73 -4.56
N ALA A 44 27.28 15.63 -4.97
CA ALA A 44 25.91 15.29 -4.56
C ALA A 44 25.81 15.07 -3.05
N ILE A 45 26.71 14.31 -2.46
CA ILE A 45 26.78 14.13 -0.99
C ILE A 45 27.00 15.46 -0.28
N ASN A 46 27.90 16.30 -0.79
CA ASN A 46 28.16 17.62 -0.21
C ASN A 46 26.92 18.53 -0.34
N PHE A 47 26.17 18.47 -1.46
CA PHE A 47 24.92 19.21 -1.64
C PHE A 47 23.87 18.77 -0.61
N MET A 48 23.66 17.45 -0.42
CA MET A 48 22.76 16.92 0.59
C MET A 48 23.15 17.41 2.00
N ALA A 49 24.43 17.26 2.37
CA ALA A 49 24.90 17.66 3.70
C ALA A 49 24.71 19.16 3.98
N ARG A 50 24.90 20.04 2.96
CA ARG A 50 24.79 21.48 3.11
C ARG A 50 23.37 22.01 3.06
N HIS A 51 22.51 21.39 2.23
CA HIS A 51 21.22 21.97 1.88
C HIS A 51 20.05 21.18 2.44
N ALA A 52 20.14 19.85 2.56
CA ALA A 52 19.14 19.06 3.23
C ALA A 52 19.37 18.95 4.74
N ARG A 53 20.60 18.73 5.19
CA ARG A 53 21.07 18.74 6.60
C ARG A 53 20.62 17.55 7.45
N GLY A 54 19.84 16.63 6.90
CA GLY A 54 19.37 15.40 7.55
C GLY A 54 20.42 14.29 7.57
N LEU A 55 20.01 13.08 7.88
CA LEU A 55 20.84 11.90 7.84
C LEU A 55 20.93 11.34 6.42
N ILE A 56 22.12 11.33 5.83
CA ILE A 56 22.30 10.75 4.51
C ILE A 56 22.26 9.23 4.61
N CYS A 57 21.22 8.61 4.03
CA CYS A 57 20.96 7.18 4.04
C CYS A 57 21.04 6.57 2.64
N LEU A 58 21.23 5.24 2.59
CA LEU A 58 21.29 4.45 1.36
C LEU A 58 20.14 3.41 1.32
N PRO A 59 18.92 3.79 0.92
CA PRO A 59 17.88 2.83 0.55
C PRO A 59 18.35 1.86 -0.54
N ILE A 60 18.18 0.55 -0.30
CA ILE A 60 18.60 -0.49 -1.23
C ILE A 60 17.77 -1.76 -1.04
N ILE A 61 17.66 -2.57 -2.09
CA ILE A 61 16.96 -3.86 -2.04
C ILE A 61 17.58 -4.83 -1.03
N GLY A 62 16.72 -5.57 -0.33
CA GLY A 62 17.10 -6.53 0.70
C GLY A 62 18.12 -7.57 0.23
N LYS A 63 17.94 -8.08 -1.00
CA LYS A 63 18.85 -9.07 -1.61
C LYS A 63 20.31 -8.64 -1.56
N ARG A 64 20.61 -7.36 -1.88
CA ARG A 64 22.01 -6.88 -1.87
C ARG A 64 22.59 -6.82 -0.46
N LEU A 65 21.77 -6.42 0.51
CA LEU A 65 22.20 -6.41 1.92
C LEU A 65 22.48 -7.83 2.44
N ASP A 66 21.69 -8.81 2.02
CA ASP A 66 21.90 -10.22 2.38
C ASP A 66 23.21 -10.77 1.75
N GLU A 67 23.47 -10.47 0.47
CA GLU A 67 24.74 -10.81 -0.22
C GLU A 67 25.94 -10.24 0.50
N LEU A 68 25.86 -8.99 0.94
CA LEU A 68 26.93 -8.31 1.68
C LEU A 68 26.93 -8.64 3.18
N LYS A 69 26.00 -9.48 3.67
CA LYS A 69 25.84 -9.84 5.09
C LYS A 69 25.72 -8.59 5.98
N ILE A 70 24.93 -7.61 5.56
CA ILE A 70 24.62 -6.40 6.33
C ILE A 70 23.31 -6.64 7.07
N PRO A 71 23.31 -6.92 8.38
CA PRO A 71 22.12 -7.22 9.16
C PRO A 71 21.36 -5.94 9.53
N LEU A 72 20.10 -6.10 9.96
CA LEU A 72 19.37 -5.03 10.62
C LEU A 72 20.13 -4.55 11.86
N MET A 73 20.00 -3.25 12.15
CA MET A 73 20.67 -2.61 13.28
C MET A 73 20.18 -3.15 14.63
N VAL A 74 18.91 -3.58 14.70
CA VAL A 74 18.26 -4.11 15.90
C VAL A 74 17.45 -5.35 15.57
N GLY A 75 17.35 -6.29 16.52
CA GLY A 75 16.51 -7.49 16.38
C GLY A 75 15.01 -7.18 16.47
N GLU A 76 14.64 -6.19 17.28
CA GLU A 76 13.27 -5.71 17.43
C GLU A 76 13.22 -4.21 17.10
N ASN A 77 12.47 -3.86 16.06
CA ASN A 77 12.31 -2.47 15.63
C ASN A 77 11.08 -1.85 16.31
N THR A 78 11.31 -0.96 17.26
CA THR A 78 10.27 -0.25 18.04
C THR A 78 9.98 1.15 17.49
N SER A 79 10.59 1.56 16.36
CA SER A 79 10.36 2.88 15.77
C SER A 79 8.94 3.00 15.21
N LYS A 80 8.36 4.19 15.33
CA LYS A 80 6.96 4.48 14.94
C LYS A 80 6.62 4.04 13.52
N TYR A 81 7.53 4.24 12.58
CA TYR A 81 7.32 3.95 11.17
C TYR A 81 8.10 2.72 10.68
N SER A 82 8.74 1.99 11.60
CA SER A 82 9.45 0.74 11.34
C SER A 82 10.49 0.83 10.21
N THR A 83 11.17 1.98 10.07
CA THR A 83 12.24 2.16 9.10
C THR A 83 13.35 1.14 9.36
N ALA A 84 13.66 0.33 8.36
CA ALA A 84 14.55 -0.82 8.51
C ALA A 84 16.03 -0.41 8.38
N PHE A 85 16.53 0.31 9.37
CA PHE A 85 17.96 0.60 9.49
C PHE A 85 18.76 -0.69 9.60
N THR A 86 19.87 -0.71 8.87
CA THR A 86 20.88 -1.77 8.99
C THR A 86 22.09 -1.24 9.75
N VAL A 87 23.00 -2.14 10.10
CA VAL A 87 24.31 -1.74 10.63
C VAL A 87 24.97 -0.81 9.60
N SER A 88 25.51 0.32 10.07
CA SER A 88 26.24 1.26 9.23
C SER A 88 27.52 0.65 8.68
N VAL A 89 27.90 1.07 7.48
CA VAL A 89 29.04 0.48 6.75
C VAL A 89 29.99 1.54 6.22
N GLU A 90 31.18 1.08 5.84
CA GLU A 90 32.22 1.87 5.20
C GLU A 90 33.06 1.01 4.26
N ALA A 91 33.39 1.54 3.08
CA ALA A 91 34.36 0.85 2.22
C ALA A 91 35.73 0.79 2.91
N LYS A 92 36.44 -0.36 2.83
CA LYS A 92 37.79 -0.48 3.38
C LYS A 92 38.87 0.11 2.49
N HIS A 93 38.56 0.31 1.22
CA HIS A 93 39.49 0.78 0.21
C HIS A 93 39.00 2.10 -0.39
N LYS A 94 39.92 2.93 -0.84
CA LYS A 94 39.70 4.23 -1.49
C LYS A 94 39.00 5.27 -0.59
N VAL A 95 39.02 5.09 0.71
CA VAL A 95 38.43 6.02 1.70
C VAL A 95 39.52 6.41 2.72
N SER A 96 39.32 7.57 3.35
CA SER A 96 40.18 8.04 4.44
C SER A 96 39.59 7.68 5.81
N THR A 97 38.86 8.62 6.43
CA THR A 97 38.15 8.41 7.71
C THR A 97 36.67 8.08 7.55
N GLY A 98 36.15 8.01 6.34
CA GLY A 98 34.81 7.58 6.00
C GLY A 98 33.76 8.66 5.98
N ILE A 99 33.92 9.77 6.71
CA ILE A 99 32.87 10.79 6.86
C ILE A 99 32.84 11.84 5.75
N SER A 100 33.94 12.00 5.00
CA SER A 100 33.99 13.01 3.93
C SER A 100 32.96 12.71 2.83
N ALA A 101 32.58 13.73 2.06
CA ALA A 101 31.66 13.55 0.94
C ALA A 101 32.21 12.53 -0.08
N ALA A 102 33.52 12.56 -0.32
CA ALA A 102 34.20 11.61 -1.20
C ALA A 102 34.16 10.17 -0.64
N ASP A 103 34.45 9.99 0.64
CA ASP A 103 34.44 8.69 1.27
C ASP A 103 33.06 8.05 1.30
N ARG A 104 32.01 8.85 1.62
CA ARG A 104 30.62 8.38 1.60
C ARG A 104 30.16 8.02 0.20
N ALA A 105 30.51 8.80 -0.81
CA ALA A 105 30.20 8.48 -2.20
C ALA A 105 30.90 7.19 -2.65
N GLU A 106 32.17 6.98 -2.25
CA GLU A 106 32.91 5.75 -2.57
C GLU A 106 32.31 4.53 -1.84
N THR A 107 31.89 4.70 -0.58
CA THR A 107 31.19 3.64 0.17
C THR A 107 29.88 3.23 -0.51
N ILE A 108 29.08 4.18 -0.98
CA ILE A 108 27.85 3.90 -1.73
C ILE A 108 28.15 3.11 -3.01
N LYS A 109 29.17 3.53 -3.77
CA LYS A 109 29.60 2.81 -4.99
C LYS A 109 30.05 1.39 -4.66
N ALA A 110 30.85 1.22 -3.61
CA ALA A 110 31.29 -0.09 -3.16
C ALA A 110 30.11 -1.00 -2.78
N VAL A 111 29.09 -0.49 -2.07
CA VAL A 111 27.91 -1.30 -1.73
C VAL A 111 27.15 -1.76 -2.97
N MET A 112 27.09 -0.96 -4.02
CA MET A 112 26.38 -1.31 -5.26
C MET A 112 27.20 -2.20 -6.21
N ASP A 113 28.53 -2.16 -6.13
CA ASP A 113 29.40 -2.93 -7.03
C ASP A 113 29.20 -4.44 -6.80
N PRO A 114 28.73 -5.21 -7.80
CA PRO A 114 28.52 -6.64 -7.66
C PRO A 114 29.78 -7.43 -7.31
N ALA A 115 30.97 -6.89 -7.57
CA ALA A 115 32.24 -7.51 -7.23
C ALA A 115 32.60 -7.37 -5.73
N THR A 116 31.99 -6.41 -5.03
CA THR A 116 32.25 -6.17 -3.60
C THR A 116 31.74 -7.32 -2.74
N LYS A 117 32.60 -7.82 -1.88
CA LYS A 117 32.35 -8.89 -0.91
C LYS A 117 32.13 -8.32 0.49
N PRO A 118 31.56 -9.11 1.42
CA PRO A 118 31.37 -8.69 2.82
C PRO A 118 32.63 -8.20 3.51
N GLU A 119 33.80 -8.76 3.13
CA GLU A 119 35.12 -8.44 3.69
C GLU A 119 35.65 -7.08 3.26
N ASP A 120 35.12 -6.52 2.16
CA ASP A 120 35.56 -5.23 1.61
C ASP A 120 34.85 -4.05 2.33
N LEU A 121 33.92 -4.34 3.21
CA LEU A 121 33.22 -3.35 4.02
C LEU A 121 33.59 -3.45 5.50
N ALA A 122 33.88 -2.30 6.12
CA ALA A 122 33.98 -2.15 7.57
C ALA A 122 32.59 -1.93 8.20
N ARG A 123 32.43 -2.34 9.44
CA ARG A 123 31.24 -2.16 10.28
C ARG A 123 31.68 -1.86 11.71
N PRO A 124 31.19 -0.80 12.37
CA PRO A 124 30.34 0.25 11.81
C PRO A 124 31.06 1.16 10.81
N GLY A 125 30.34 2.04 10.14
CA GLY A 125 30.86 3.05 9.23
C GLY A 125 29.97 4.31 9.22
N HIS A 126 30.15 5.17 8.21
CA HIS A 126 29.50 6.47 8.12
C HIS A 126 28.38 6.52 7.06
N MET A 127 28.06 5.38 6.42
CA MET A 127 26.87 5.25 5.58
C MET A 127 25.86 4.32 6.25
N PHE A 128 24.60 4.69 6.16
CA PHE A 128 23.46 4.02 6.79
C PHE A 128 22.57 3.37 5.72
N PRO A 129 22.81 2.10 5.37
CA PRO A 129 21.91 1.42 4.45
C PRO A 129 20.53 1.20 5.09
N LEU A 130 19.48 1.40 4.28
CA LEU A 130 18.10 1.12 4.66
C LEU A 130 17.56 -0.02 3.80
N ARG A 131 17.04 -1.05 4.45
CA ARG A 131 16.44 -2.18 3.74
C ARG A 131 15.06 -1.81 3.24
N ALA A 132 14.93 -1.58 1.93
CA ALA A 132 13.62 -1.40 1.31
C ALA A 132 12.77 -2.68 1.41
N ARG A 133 11.47 -2.52 1.59
CA ARG A 133 10.52 -3.64 1.56
C ARG A 133 10.37 -4.16 0.14
N ASP A 134 10.32 -5.49 -0.01
CA ASP A 134 9.92 -6.10 -1.27
C ASP A 134 8.50 -5.64 -1.62
N GLY A 135 8.27 -5.26 -2.88
CA GLY A 135 7.04 -4.59 -3.31
C GLY A 135 7.07 -3.06 -3.23
N GLY A 136 8.10 -2.45 -2.61
CA GLY A 136 8.34 -1.01 -2.62
C GLY A 136 7.23 -0.20 -1.95
N VAL A 137 6.89 0.97 -2.54
CA VAL A 137 5.86 1.88 -1.98
C VAL A 137 4.48 1.25 -1.88
N LEU A 138 4.21 0.17 -2.61
CA LEU A 138 2.93 -0.55 -2.55
C LEU A 138 2.80 -1.39 -1.27
N VAL A 139 3.91 -1.67 -0.58
CA VAL A 139 3.94 -2.39 0.71
C VAL A 139 4.20 -1.45 1.87
N ARG A 140 5.06 -0.44 1.67
CA ARG A 140 5.37 0.59 2.66
C ARG A 140 5.51 1.95 1.98
N ALA A 141 4.55 2.83 2.21
CA ALA A 141 4.47 4.17 1.61
C ALA A 141 5.49 5.16 2.24
N GLY A 142 6.79 4.89 2.11
CA GLY A 142 7.86 5.69 2.69
C GLY A 142 8.93 6.09 1.68
N HIS A 143 9.74 7.12 2.04
CA HIS A 143 10.83 7.66 1.22
C HIS A 143 11.85 6.59 0.81
N THR A 144 12.15 5.64 1.73
CA THR A 144 13.03 4.49 1.49
C THR A 144 12.60 3.69 0.26
N GLU A 145 11.34 3.29 0.22
CA GLU A 145 10.77 2.51 -0.87
C GLU A 145 10.62 3.36 -2.13
N ALA A 146 10.24 4.63 -1.97
CA ALA A 146 9.98 5.53 -3.08
C ALA A 146 11.20 5.74 -3.97
N ILE A 147 12.38 6.01 -3.39
CA ILE A 147 13.58 6.21 -4.20
C ILE A 147 14.08 4.90 -4.85
N VAL A 148 13.93 3.75 -4.18
CA VAL A 148 14.28 2.45 -4.76
C VAL A 148 13.38 2.13 -5.95
N ASP A 149 12.09 2.41 -5.85
CA ASP A 149 11.13 2.25 -6.95
C ASP A 149 11.41 3.19 -8.12
N LEU A 150 11.66 4.47 -7.84
CA LEU A 150 11.98 5.46 -8.88
C LEU A 150 13.29 5.12 -9.60
N ALA A 151 14.31 4.66 -8.89
CA ALA A 151 15.54 4.19 -9.51
C ALA A 151 15.29 2.98 -10.42
N ARG A 152 14.50 1.99 -9.96
CA ARG A 152 14.09 0.83 -10.77
C ARG A 152 13.28 1.24 -12.00
N LEU A 153 12.31 2.13 -11.85
CA LEU A 153 11.49 2.65 -12.96
C LEU A 153 12.32 3.45 -13.96
N ALA A 154 13.39 4.11 -13.52
CA ALA A 154 14.35 4.79 -14.38
C ALA A 154 15.30 3.81 -15.11
N GLY A 155 15.22 2.49 -14.86
CA GLY A 155 16.11 1.48 -15.43
C GLY A 155 17.52 1.47 -14.80
N LEU A 156 17.66 2.04 -13.60
CA LEU A 156 18.91 2.07 -12.82
C LEU A 156 18.91 0.98 -11.76
N TYR A 157 20.04 0.80 -11.10
CA TYR A 157 20.15 -0.11 -9.95
C TYR A 157 19.13 0.28 -8.87
N SER A 158 18.41 -0.72 -8.31
CA SER A 158 17.36 -0.50 -7.31
C SER A 158 17.92 -0.05 -5.96
N ALA A 159 18.50 1.12 -5.94
CA ALA A 159 19.06 1.80 -4.78
C ALA A 159 19.02 3.32 -4.98
N GLY A 160 18.86 4.04 -3.88
CA GLY A 160 18.91 5.49 -3.87
C GLY A 160 19.70 6.04 -2.70
N VAL A 161 19.92 7.35 -2.70
CA VAL A 161 20.44 8.11 -1.57
C VAL A 161 19.37 9.13 -1.21
N ILE A 162 19.01 9.18 0.07
CA ILE A 162 18.04 10.13 0.61
C ILE A 162 18.64 10.91 1.77
N CYS A 163 18.10 12.09 2.00
CA CYS A 163 18.45 12.94 3.13
C CYS A 163 17.25 13.82 3.47
N GLU A 164 16.77 13.74 4.70
CA GLU A 164 15.66 14.56 5.19
C GLU A 164 16.02 16.04 5.08
N ILE A 165 15.04 16.89 4.72
CA ILE A 165 15.24 18.32 4.55
C ILE A 165 14.85 19.04 5.83
N LEU A 166 15.81 19.69 6.45
CA LEU A 166 15.64 20.55 7.64
C LEU A 166 15.73 22.01 7.29
N ASN A 167 14.97 22.83 7.99
CA ASN A 167 15.09 24.29 8.01
C ASN A 167 16.42 24.71 8.65
N GLU A 168 16.78 26.00 8.55
CA GLU A 168 18.02 26.55 9.13
C GLU A 168 18.03 26.52 10.67
N ASP A 169 16.85 26.52 11.26
CA ASP A 169 16.68 26.39 12.73
C ASP A 169 16.70 24.94 13.24
N GLY A 170 16.87 23.95 12.33
CA GLY A 170 16.90 22.54 12.65
C GLY A 170 15.53 21.87 12.71
N SER A 171 14.43 22.59 12.51
CA SER A 171 13.09 22.00 12.38
C SER A 171 12.91 21.33 11.02
N MET A 172 11.95 20.37 10.94
CA MET A 172 11.67 19.70 9.67
C MET A 172 11.01 20.67 8.66
N ALA A 173 11.52 20.68 7.43
CA ALA A 173 10.88 21.41 6.36
C ALA A 173 9.54 20.76 5.96
N ARG A 174 8.53 21.57 5.71
CA ARG A 174 7.21 21.16 5.23
C ARG A 174 6.98 21.67 3.83
N LEU A 175 5.87 21.29 3.20
CA LEU A 175 5.63 21.58 1.78
C LEU A 175 5.96 23.03 1.36
N PRO A 176 5.60 24.12 2.09
CA PRO A 176 5.95 25.47 1.69
C PRO A 176 7.46 25.75 1.62
N GLN A 177 8.25 25.18 2.55
CA GLN A 177 9.71 25.31 2.55
C GLN A 177 10.33 24.45 1.45
N LEU A 178 9.76 23.25 1.20
CA LEU A 178 10.19 22.36 0.12
C LEU A 178 9.95 23.00 -1.26
N GLU A 179 8.83 23.70 -1.45
CA GLU A 179 8.55 24.48 -2.67
C GLU A 179 9.58 25.60 -2.87
N THR A 180 9.95 26.29 -1.79
CA THR A 180 11.00 27.31 -1.83
C THR A 180 12.35 26.72 -2.26
N MET A 181 12.71 25.54 -1.74
CA MET A 181 13.93 24.82 -2.13
C MET A 181 13.85 24.34 -3.58
N SER A 182 12.72 23.82 -3.99
CA SER A 182 12.43 23.40 -5.36
C SER A 182 12.65 24.54 -6.36
N GLU A 183 12.09 25.70 -6.11
CA GLU A 183 12.26 26.87 -6.96
C GLU A 183 13.70 27.37 -7.01
N LYS A 184 14.35 27.44 -5.85
CA LYS A 184 15.72 27.93 -5.73
C LYS A 184 16.73 27.07 -6.50
N TYR A 185 16.57 25.76 -6.51
CA TYR A 185 17.53 24.83 -7.10
C TYR A 185 17.02 24.13 -8.37
N GLY A 186 15.80 24.39 -8.80
CA GLY A 186 15.19 23.74 -9.96
C GLY A 186 14.96 22.24 -9.75
N ILE A 187 14.63 21.82 -8.52
CA ILE A 187 14.45 20.41 -8.11
C ILE A 187 12.95 20.11 -8.10
N LYS A 188 12.52 19.06 -8.77
CA LYS A 188 11.11 18.66 -8.82
C LYS A 188 10.65 18.03 -7.50
N ILE A 189 9.38 18.26 -7.15
CA ILE A 189 8.72 17.62 -6.00
C ILE A 189 7.75 16.57 -6.52
N VAL A 190 7.77 15.37 -5.93
CA VAL A 190 6.80 14.31 -6.18
C VAL A 190 6.29 13.74 -4.86
N THR A 191 5.09 13.15 -4.89
CA THR A 191 4.51 12.52 -3.71
C THR A 191 4.61 10.99 -3.77
N VAL A 192 4.72 10.35 -2.62
CA VAL A 192 4.64 8.89 -2.50
C VAL A 192 3.27 8.38 -2.98
N ALA A 193 2.20 9.14 -2.74
CA ALA A 193 0.84 8.80 -3.18
C ALA A 193 0.72 8.75 -4.71
N ASP A 194 1.31 9.72 -5.43
CA ASP A 194 1.33 9.71 -6.89
C ASP A 194 2.14 8.55 -7.44
N LEU A 195 3.26 8.20 -6.79
CA LEU A 195 4.07 7.04 -7.17
C LEU A 195 3.32 5.72 -6.98
N ILE A 196 2.58 5.55 -5.88
CA ILE A 196 1.69 4.40 -5.66
C ILE A 196 0.67 4.31 -6.81
N THR A 197 -0.02 5.41 -7.09
CA THR A 197 -1.02 5.46 -8.18
C THR A 197 -0.39 5.14 -9.54
N TYR A 198 0.80 5.70 -9.82
CA TYR A 198 1.53 5.44 -11.06
C TYR A 198 1.87 3.95 -11.20
N ARG A 199 2.43 3.31 -10.17
CA ARG A 199 2.80 1.90 -10.19
C ARG A 199 1.61 0.99 -10.41
N HIS A 200 0.51 1.23 -9.70
CA HIS A 200 -0.72 0.44 -9.88
C HIS A 200 -1.29 0.52 -11.31
N ARG A 201 -1.12 1.66 -11.98
CA ARG A 201 -1.60 1.84 -13.37
C ARG A 201 -0.68 1.25 -14.43
N HIS A 202 0.63 1.19 -14.17
CA HIS A 202 1.63 0.85 -15.19
C HIS A 202 2.32 -0.50 -14.95
N GLU A 203 2.19 -1.10 -13.77
CA GLU A 203 2.76 -2.42 -13.47
C GLU A 203 1.68 -3.48 -13.41
N LYS A 204 1.93 -4.64 -14.02
CA LYS A 204 1.09 -5.82 -13.87
C LYS A 204 1.53 -6.58 -12.62
N LEU A 205 0.79 -6.40 -11.53
CA LEU A 205 1.10 -6.96 -10.22
C LEU A 205 0.35 -8.27 -9.92
N VAL A 206 -0.61 -8.64 -10.75
CA VAL A 206 -1.44 -9.82 -10.56
C VAL A 206 -1.25 -10.82 -11.70
N HIS A 207 -1.26 -12.10 -11.34
CA HIS A 207 -1.05 -13.19 -12.27
C HIS A 207 -2.06 -14.30 -12.03
N ARG A 208 -2.76 -14.74 -13.09
CA ARG A 208 -3.60 -15.93 -13.07
C ARG A 208 -2.73 -17.16 -12.86
N VAL A 209 -3.09 -18.02 -11.92
CA VAL A 209 -2.32 -19.20 -11.54
C VAL A 209 -3.00 -20.48 -12.03
N ALA A 210 -4.31 -20.57 -11.83
CA ALA A 210 -5.10 -21.74 -12.19
C ALA A 210 -6.57 -21.35 -12.41
N GLU A 211 -7.26 -22.16 -13.17
CA GLU A 211 -8.68 -22.01 -13.47
C GLU A 211 -9.36 -23.38 -13.45
N ALA A 212 -10.57 -23.44 -12.86
CA ALA A 212 -11.36 -24.67 -12.81
C ALA A 212 -12.87 -24.37 -12.72
N LYS A 213 -13.69 -25.29 -13.18
CA LYS A 213 -15.14 -25.25 -12.94
C LYS A 213 -15.44 -25.49 -11.48
N LEU A 214 -16.33 -24.69 -10.91
CA LEU A 214 -16.76 -24.77 -9.54
C LEU A 214 -18.29 -24.78 -9.46
N PRO A 215 -18.93 -25.95 -9.44
CA PRO A 215 -20.36 -26.04 -9.18
C PRO A 215 -20.64 -25.65 -7.74
N THR A 216 -21.62 -24.75 -7.54
CA THR A 216 -22.06 -24.27 -6.24
C THR A 216 -23.58 -24.39 -6.11
N LYS A 217 -24.12 -24.19 -4.91
CA LYS A 217 -25.58 -24.11 -4.73
C LYS A 217 -26.23 -22.92 -5.42
N TYR A 218 -25.44 -21.95 -5.92
CA TYR A 218 -25.88 -20.79 -6.67
C TYR A 218 -25.71 -20.94 -8.19
N GLY A 219 -25.19 -22.09 -8.65
CA GLY A 219 -24.93 -22.38 -10.05
C GLY A 219 -23.46 -22.71 -10.33
N GLU A 220 -23.12 -22.87 -11.60
CA GLU A 220 -21.77 -23.19 -12.04
C GLU A 220 -20.96 -21.93 -12.27
N PHE A 221 -19.85 -21.79 -11.56
CA PHE A 221 -18.87 -20.72 -11.71
C PHE A 221 -17.56 -21.28 -12.27
N THR A 222 -16.79 -20.39 -12.88
CA THR A 222 -15.36 -20.61 -13.15
C THR A 222 -14.57 -19.98 -12.02
N ALA A 223 -13.84 -20.79 -11.27
CA ALA A 223 -12.96 -20.33 -10.19
C ALA A 223 -11.57 -20.05 -10.75
N ILE A 224 -11.08 -18.82 -10.62
CA ILE A 224 -9.78 -18.38 -11.12
C ILE A 224 -8.94 -17.91 -9.94
N ALA A 225 -7.83 -18.61 -9.70
CA ALA A 225 -6.89 -18.27 -8.63
C ALA A 225 -5.83 -17.27 -9.12
N TYR A 226 -5.58 -16.26 -8.30
CA TYR A 226 -4.59 -15.21 -8.56
C TYR A 226 -3.52 -15.19 -7.48
N ARG A 227 -2.27 -14.90 -7.89
CA ARG A 227 -1.19 -14.44 -7.03
C ARG A 227 -0.89 -12.97 -7.30
N SER A 228 -0.36 -12.30 -6.30
CA SER A 228 0.18 -10.95 -6.43
C SER A 228 1.70 -10.97 -6.21
N ASP A 229 2.39 -10.02 -6.82
CA ASP A 229 3.83 -9.84 -6.62
C ASP A 229 4.15 -9.04 -5.35
N ILE A 230 3.14 -8.37 -4.77
CA ILE A 230 3.29 -7.50 -3.59
C ILE A 230 2.53 -8.01 -2.37
N ASP A 231 1.59 -8.93 -2.55
CA ASP A 231 0.76 -9.50 -1.49
C ASP A 231 0.99 -11.03 -1.44
N PRO A 232 1.41 -11.59 -0.29
CA PRO A 232 1.61 -13.04 -0.15
C PRO A 232 0.30 -13.82 -0.22
N ASP A 233 -0.83 -13.15 -0.03
CA ASP A 233 -2.15 -13.77 -0.05
C ASP A 233 -2.59 -14.18 -1.46
N LYS A 234 -3.42 -15.22 -1.52
CA LYS A 234 -3.95 -15.78 -2.76
C LYS A 234 -5.38 -15.33 -2.93
N HIS A 235 -5.71 -14.65 -4.02
CA HIS A 235 -7.05 -14.16 -4.30
C HIS A 235 -7.80 -15.12 -5.22
N LEU A 236 -9.14 -15.07 -5.18
CA LEU A 236 -10.01 -15.94 -5.96
C LEU A 236 -11.11 -15.10 -6.64
N ALA A 237 -11.22 -15.22 -7.96
CA ALA A 237 -12.38 -14.75 -8.70
C ALA A 237 -13.30 -15.92 -9.06
N LEU A 238 -14.58 -15.78 -8.79
CA LEU A 238 -15.64 -16.68 -9.27
C LEU A 238 -16.39 -15.95 -10.38
N VAL A 239 -16.30 -16.48 -11.59
CA VAL A 239 -16.87 -15.90 -12.79
C VAL A 239 -18.05 -16.74 -13.25
N MET A 240 -19.20 -16.12 -13.51
CA MET A 240 -20.38 -16.74 -14.11
C MET A 240 -20.70 -16.08 -15.44
N GLY A 241 -21.02 -16.89 -16.45
CA GLY A 241 -21.44 -16.42 -17.75
C GLY A 241 -20.33 -15.75 -18.57
N ASP A 242 -20.72 -15.14 -19.70
CA ASP A 242 -19.80 -14.38 -20.53
C ASP A 242 -19.67 -12.95 -20.01
N ILE A 243 -18.47 -12.58 -19.59
CA ILE A 243 -18.13 -11.26 -19.06
C ILE A 243 -17.33 -10.40 -20.05
N THR A 244 -17.06 -10.91 -21.26
CA THR A 244 -16.27 -10.23 -22.30
C THR A 244 -17.07 -9.21 -23.13
N THR A 245 -18.34 -9.03 -22.80
CA THR A 245 -19.26 -8.12 -23.49
C THR A 245 -19.02 -6.64 -23.11
N GLU A 246 -19.41 -5.70 -23.96
CA GLU A 246 -19.33 -4.27 -23.68
C GLU A 246 -20.33 -3.80 -22.58
N GLU A 247 -21.31 -4.62 -22.24
CA GLU A 247 -22.31 -4.28 -21.23
C GLU A 247 -21.71 -4.37 -19.81
N PRO A 248 -22.12 -3.46 -18.91
CA PRO A 248 -21.64 -3.45 -17.55
C PRO A 248 -21.88 -4.76 -16.82
N VAL A 249 -20.84 -5.32 -16.21
CA VAL A 249 -20.86 -6.62 -15.52
C VAL A 249 -21.16 -6.41 -14.03
N LEU A 250 -22.00 -7.26 -13.44
CA LEU A 250 -22.29 -7.26 -12.00
C LEU A 250 -21.07 -7.82 -11.24
N VAL A 251 -20.53 -7.03 -10.31
CA VAL A 251 -19.31 -7.36 -9.58
C VAL A 251 -19.49 -7.21 -8.08
N ARG A 252 -19.04 -8.20 -7.33
CA ARG A 252 -18.82 -8.09 -5.89
C ARG A 252 -17.33 -8.23 -5.58
N VAL A 253 -16.73 -7.23 -4.96
CA VAL A 253 -15.40 -7.33 -4.32
C VAL A 253 -15.63 -7.57 -2.84
N HIS A 254 -15.33 -8.79 -2.38
CA HIS A 254 -15.51 -9.21 -0.99
C HIS A 254 -14.15 -9.37 -0.31
N SER A 255 -13.95 -8.70 0.82
CA SER A 255 -12.76 -8.91 1.66
C SER A 255 -13.03 -10.01 2.65
N GLU A 256 -12.11 -10.97 2.76
CA GLU A 256 -12.17 -12.13 3.65
C GLU A 256 -12.61 -11.79 5.07
N CYS A 257 -13.47 -12.62 5.60
CA CYS A 257 -13.91 -12.58 6.98
C CYS A 257 -14.16 -14.02 7.45
N VAL A 258 -13.10 -14.77 7.78
CA VAL A 258 -13.17 -16.20 8.13
C VAL A 258 -14.29 -16.50 9.13
N THR A 259 -14.46 -15.65 10.14
CA THR A 259 -15.50 -15.83 11.16
C THR A 259 -16.92 -15.74 10.59
N GLY A 260 -17.17 -14.80 9.67
CA GLY A 260 -18.48 -14.64 9.02
C GLY A 260 -18.68 -15.60 7.85
N ASP A 261 -17.65 -15.72 7.01
CA ASP A 261 -17.73 -16.42 5.72
C ASP A 261 -17.78 -17.94 5.91
N VAL A 262 -17.00 -18.49 6.87
CA VAL A 262 -16.86 -19.93 7.10
C VAL A 262 -17.65 -20.38 8.32
N PHE A 263 -17.57 -19.62 9.43
CA PHE A 263 -18.19 -20.02 10.71
C PHE A 263 -19.55 -19.39 10.97
N SER A 264 -20.09 -18.63 10.01
CA SER A 264 -21.42 -18.00 10.11
C SER A 264 -21.59 -17.16 11.38
N SER A 265 -20.54 -16.44 11.77
CA SER A 265 -20.56 -15.59 12.96
C SER A 265 -21.63 -14.51 12.85
N LEU A 266 -22.45 -14.38 13.88
CA LEU A 266 -23.49 -13.36 13.98
C LEU A 266 -22.97 -11.95 14.34
N ARG A 267 -21.65 -11.80 14.63
CA ARG A 267 -21.03 -10.49 14.94
C ARG A 267 -20.94 -9.57 13.74
N CYS A 268 -21.07 -10.07 12.53
CA CYS A 268 -21.02 -9.30 11.28
C CYS A 268 -22.08 -9.78 10.30
N ASP A 269 -22.14 -9.12 9.15
CA ASP A 269 -23.02 -9.41 8.04
C ASP A 269 -22.29 -10.06 6.84
N CYS A 270 -21.04 -10.51 7.01
CA CYS A 270 -20.19 -10.92 5.89
C CYS A 270 -20.69 -12.19 5.19
N GLY A 271 -21.07 -13.22 5.94
CA GLY A 271 -21.63 -14.45 5.36
C GLY A 271 -22.92 -14.21 4.58
N ASP A 272 -23.83 -13.38 5.12
CA ASP A 272 -25.07 -13.01 4.43
C ASP A 272 -24.77 -12.22 3.14
N GLN A 273 -23.76 -11.33 3.17
CA GLN A 273 -23.33 -10.60 1.98
C GLN A 273 -22.76 -11.50 0.88
N ILE A 274 -22.06 -12.59 1.22
CA ILE A 274 -21.63 -13.60 0.24
C ILE A 274 -22.87 -14.25 -0.38
N ALA A 275 -23.79 -14.72 0.44
CA ALA A 275 -24.99 -15.41 -0.04
C ALA A 275 -25.80 -14.50 -1.00
N LEU A 276 -26.07 -13.26 -0.60
CA LEU A 276 -26.79 -12.29 -1.42
C LEU A 276 -26.07 -11.96 -2.72
N ALA A 277 -24.74 -11.77 -2.68
CA ALA A 277 -23.96 -11.46 -3.87
C ALA A 277 -23.92 -12.62 -4.87
N MET A 278 -23.70 -13.84 -4.38
CA MET A 278 -23.68 -15.05 -5.21
C MET A 278 -25.06 -15.32 -5.83
N GLN A 279 -26.12 -15.08 -5.09
CA GLN A 279 -27.49 -15.19 -5.60
C GLN A 279 -27.77 -14.14 -6.66
N SER A 280 -27.43 -12.86 -6.42
CA SER A 280 -27.65 -11.76 -7.40
C SER A 280 -26.89 -12.01 -8.71
N ILE A 281 -25.65 -12.53 -8.64
CA ILE A 281 -24.88 -12.89 -9.82
C ILE A 281 -25.53 -14.07 -10.56
N SER A 282 -26.03 -15.06 -9.84
CA SER A 282 -26.74 -16.21 -10.40
C SER A 282 -28.03 -15.79 -11.12
N GLU A 283 -28.83 -14.92 -10.51
CA GLU A 283 -30.07 -14.38 -11.10
C GLU A 283 -29.79 -13.52 -12.34
N ALA A 284 -28.69 -12.78 -12.35
CA ALA A 284 -28.24 -12.01 -13.52
C ALA A 284 -27.68 -12.90 -14.64
N GLY A 285 -27.37 -14.19 -14.36
CA GLY A 285 -26.79 -15.14 -15.30
C GLY A 285 -25.34 -14.85 -15.70
N ARG A 286 -24.78 -13.70 -15.26
CA ARG A 286 -23.39 -13.30 -15.48
C ARG A 286 -22.88 -12.36 -14.41
N GLY A 287 -21.62 -12.47 -14.05
CA GLY A 287 -20.99 -11.60 -13.07
C GLY A 287 -19.70 -12.16 -12.50
N VAL A 288 -19.11 -11.37 -11.62
CA VAL A 288 -17.84 -11.73 -10.93
C VAL A 288 -17.98 -11.52 -9.42
N PHE A 289 -17.71 -12.57 -8.68
CA PHE A 289 -17.48 -12.50 -7.24
C PHE A 289 -15.98 -12.60 -6.97
N LEU A 290 -15.33 -11.48 -6.61
CA LEU A 290 -13.91 -11.43 -6.28
C LEU A 290 -13.70 -11.53 -4.77
N TYR A 291 -13.09 -12.62 -4.33
CA TYR A 291 -12.74 -12.87 -2.93
C TYR A 291 -11.29 -12.44 -2.67
N MET A 292 -11.15 -11.34 -1.95
CA MET A 292 -9.86 -10.76 -1.56
C MET A 292 -9.47 -11.25 -0.17
N ARG A 293 -8.33 -11.91 -0.07
CA ARG A 293 -7.82 -12.38 1.22
C ARG A 293 -7.15 -11.24 1.99
N GLN A 294 -7.96 -10.37 2.56
CA GLN A 294 -7.57 -9.20 3.34
C GLN A 294 -8.35 -9.18 4.65
N GLU A 295 -8.09 -10.18 5.51
CA GLU A 295 -8.80 -10.42 6.76
C GLU A 295 -8.69 -9.22 7.72
N GLY A 296 -9.81 -8.96 8.43
CA GLY A 296 -9.85 -7.93 9.46
C GLY A 296 -9.60 -6.51 8.94
N ARG A 297 -9.91 -6.22 7.67
CA ARG A 297 -9.57 -4.96 6.97
C ARG A 297 -8.06 -4.76 6.81
N GLY A 298 -7.32 -5.84 6.60
CA GLY A 298 -5.88 -5.82 6.40
C GLY A 298 -5.04 -6.00 7.67
N ILE A 299 -5.65 -6.09 8.86
CA ILE A 299 -4.90 -6.34 10.11
C ILE A 299 -4.59 -7.81 10.36
N GLY A 300 -5.17 -8.71 9.56
CA GLY A 300 -5.01 -10.16 9.67
C GLY A 300 -5.85 -10.81 10.75
N PHE A 301 -5.94 -12.15 10.68
CA PHE A 301 -6.86 -12.95 11.53
C PHE A 301 -6.57 -12.82 13.03
N HIS A 302 -5.30 -12.93 13.44
CA HIS A 302 -4.95 -12.87 14.87
C HIS A 302 -5.32 -11.52 15.50
N ASN A 303 -5.01 -10.41 14.82
CA ASN A 303 -5.34 -9.08 15.33
C ASN A 303 -6.85 -8.80 15.30
N LYS A 304 -7.58 -9.40 14.35
CA LYS A 304 -9.04 -9.36 14.37
C LYS A 304 -9.62 -10.02 15.62
N ILE A 305 -9.08 -11.18 16.04
CA ILE A 305 -9.53 -11.81 17.29
C ILE A 305 -9.17 -10.97 18.53
N ARG A 306 -8.00 -10.31 18.53
CA ARG A 306 -7.64 -9.33 19.57
C ARG A 306 -8.60 -8.15 19.59
N ALA A 307 -8.97 -7.62 18.40
CA ALA A 307 -9.97 -6.57 18.29
C ALA A 307 -11.34 -7.00 18.83
N TYR A 308 -11.77 -8.24 18.58
CA TYR A 308 -13.00 -8.79 19.18
C TYR A 308 -12.94 -8.82 20.71
N ALA A 309 -11.81 -9.22 21.30
CA ALA A 309 -11.63 -9.20 22.75
C ALA A 309 -11.68 -7.76 23.35
N LEU A 310 -11.26 -6.75 22.60
CA LEU A 310 -11.41 -5.34 22.98
C LEU A 310 -12.86 -4.87 22.82
N GLN A 311 -13.56 -5.32 21.78
CA GLN A 311 -14.99 -5.01 21.59
C GLN A 311 -15.86 -5.65 22.69
N ASP A 312 -15.50 -6.82 23.21
CA ASP A 312 -16.17 -7.43 24.38
C ASP A 312 -16.01 -6.60 25.66
N LYS A 313 -15.02 -5.70 25.68
CA LYS A 313 -14.79 -4.72 26.76
C LYS A 313 -15.43 -3.35 26.50
N GLY A 314 -16.21 -3.21 25.41
CA GLY A 314 -17.00 -2.02 25.11
C GLY A 314 -16.44 -1.07 24.05
N LEU A 315 -15.27 -1.38 23.44
CA LEU A 315 -14.78 -0.58 22.30
C LEU A 315 -15.59 -0.91 21.03
N ASP A 316 -15.70 0.04 20.12
CA ASP A 316 -16.18 -0.28 18.78
C ASP A 316 -15.04 -0.78 17.86
N THR A 317 -15.38 -1.17 16.62
CA THR A 317 -14.41 -1.73 15.67
C THR A 317 -13.27 -0.77 15.32
N VAL A 318 -13.56 0.53 15.23
CA VAL A 318 -12.57 1.57 14.90
C VAL A 318 -11.63 1.79 16.08
N GLU A 319 -12.21 1.97 17.27
CA GLU A 319 -11.48 2.17 18.53
C GLU A 319 -10.59 0.96 18.85
N ALA A 320 -11.09 -0.27 18.63
CA ALA A 320 -10.32 -1.49 18.83
C ALA A 320 -9.09 -1.56 17.89
N ASN A 321 -9.24 -1.19 16.61
CA ASN A 321 -8.12 -1.16 15.66
C ASN A 321 -7.08 -0.11 16.07
N LEU A 322 -7.52 1.11 16.39
CA LEU A 322 -6.63 2.18 16.86
C LEU A 322 -5.88 1.80 18.14
N SER A 323 -6.55 1.14 19.08
CA SER A 323 -5.94 0.64 20.33
C SER A 323 -4.87 -0.43 20.06
N LEU A 324 -4.95 -1.16 18.96
CA LEU A 324 -3.96 -2.13 18.51
C LEU A 324 -2.86 -1.51 17.62
N GLY A 325 -2.89 -0.19 17.40
CA GLY A 325 -1.91 0.53 16.57
C GLY A 325 -2.17 0.47 15.07
N PHE A 326 -3.38 0.09 14.64
CA PHE A 326 -3.75 0.00 13.22
C PHE A 326 -4.69 1.13 12.80
N ALA A 327 -4.55 1.58 11.55
CA ALA A 327 -5.56 2.45 10.94
C ALA A 327 -6.93 1.74 10.85
N PRO A 328 -8.03 2.49 10.79
CA PRO A 328 -9.40 1.92 10.72
C PRO A 328 -9.64 0.99 9.53
N ASP A 329 -8.95 1.20 8.42
CA ASP A 329 -9.06 0.38 7.19
C ASP A 329 -7.71 0.41 6.45
N LEU A 330 -7.05 -0.74 6.35
CA LEU A 330 -5.77 -0.93 5.66
C LEU A 330 -5.93 -1.69 4.34
N ARG A 331 -7.16 -1.87 3.83
CA ARG A 331 -7.38 -2.64 2.61
C ARG A 331 -6.87 -1.89 1.39
N ASP A 332 -6.13 -2.61 0.56
CA ASP A 332 -5.75 -2.19 -0.77
C ASP A 332 -6.81 -2.66 -1.79
N TYR A 333 -7.34 -1.73 -2.56
CA TYR A 333 -8.28 -2.02 -3.65
C TYR A 333 -7.59 -2.13 -5.02
N GLY A 334 -6.31 -1.77 -5.14
CA GLY A 334 -5.56 -1.79 -6.40
C GLY A 334 -5.37 -3.20 -6.95
N ILE A 335 -5.04 -4.16 -6.09
CA ILE A 335 -4.94 -5.58 -6.49
C ILE A 335 -6.29 -6.09 -7.00
N GLY A 336 -7.38 -5.77 -6.31
CA GLY A 336 -8.72 -6.12 -6.76
C GLY A 336 -9.08 -5.51 -8.11
N ALA A 337 -8.75 -4.24 -8.31
CA ALA A 337 -8.95 -3.55 -9.58
C ALA A 337 -8.14 -4.18 -10.71
N GLN A 338 -6.88 -4.53 -10.47
CA GLN A 338 -6.04 -5.20 -11.46
C GLN A 338 -6.56 -6.60 -11.83
N ILE A 339 -7.10 -7.36 -10.86
CA ILE A 339 -7.73 -8.65 -11.15
C ILE A 339 -8.96 -8.45 -12.06
N LEU A 340 -9.82 -7.47 -11.77
CA LEU A 340 -10.99 -7.17 -12.58
C LEU A 340 -10.60 -6.69 -13.99
N ALA A 341 -9.57 -5.87 -14.11
CA ALA A 341 -9.04 -5.43 -15.40
C ALA A 341 -8.40 -6.59 -16.18
N GLU A 342 -7.69 -7.52 -15.51
CA GLU A 342 -7.14 -8.73 -16.13
C GLU A 342 -8.22 -9.68 -16.65
N LEU A 343 -9.38 -9.70 -16.02
CA LEU A 343 -10.59 -10.38 -16.49
C LEU A 343 -11.23 -9.70 -17.70
N GLY A 344 -10.72 -8.54 -18.15
CA GLY A 344 -11.23 -7.78 -19.30
C GLY A 344 -12.38 -6.82 -18.94
N LEU A 345 -12.63 -6.56 -17.68
CA LEU A 345 -13.71 -5.65 -17.26
C LEU A 345 -13.26 -4.18 -17.36
N HIS A 346 -14.14 -3.35 -17.95
CA HIS A 346 -13.95 -1.89 -18.05
C HIS A 346 -15.10 -1.13 -17.39
N GLN A 347 -16.33 -1.63 -17.52
CA GLN A 347 -17.54 -1.04 -16.91
C GLN A 347 -18.18 -2.09 -16.00
N ILE A 348 -18.48 -1.67 -14.77
CA ILE A 348 -19.04 -2.57 -13.77
C ILE A 348 -20.25 -1.98 -13.04
N ARG A 349 -21.16 -2.84 -12.63
CA ARG A 349 -22.22 -2.58 -11.66
C ARG A 349 -21.74 -3.18 -10.33
N LEU A 350 -21.42 -2.34 -9.34
CA LEU A 350 -20.73 -2.78 -8.14
C LEU A 350 -21.69 -3.04 -6.99
N LEU A 351 -21.77 -4.30 -6.53
CA LEU A 351 -22.50 -4.71 -5.33
C LEU A 351 -21.78 -4.18 -4.07
N THR A 352 -22.17 -3.02 -3.57
CA THR A 352 -21.52 -2.40 -2.40
C THR A 352 -22.42 -1.37 -1.70
N ASN A 353 -22.23 -1.21 -0.38
CA ASN A 353 -22.74 -0.09 0.41
C ASN A 353 -21.61 0.83 0.87
N ASN A 354 -20.36 0.60 0.42
CA ASN A 354 -19.18 1.36 0.83
C ASN A 354 -18.70 2.29 -0.30
N PRO A 355 -18.90 3.62 -0.19
CA PRO A 355 -18.42 4.57 -1.21
C PRO A 355 -16.92 4.53 -1.47
N LYS A 356 -16.11 4.24 -0.46
CA LYS A 356 -14.65 4.13 -0.61
C LYS A 356 -14.23 3.04 -1.59
N LYS A 357 -15.02 1.96 -1.73
CA LYS A 357 -14.75 0.91 -2.73
C LYS A 357 -14.92 1.40 -4.15
N VAL A 358 -15.89 2.28 -4.40
CA VAL A 358 -16.12 2.89 -5.72
C VAL A 358 -14.88 3.70 -6.12
N ILE A 359 -14.50 4.67 -5.28
CA ILE A 359 -13.33 5.53 -5.51
C ILE A 359 -12.07 4.68 -5.70
N GLY A 360 -11.88 3.65 -4.87
CA GLY A 360 -10.74 2.76 -4.95
C GLY A 360 -10.63 2.03 -6.29
N LEU A 361 -11.73 1.59 -6.89
CA LEU A 361 -11.71 0.90 -8.18
C LEU A 361 -11.57 1.86 -9.36
N GLU A 362 -12.24 3.02 -9.32
CA GLU A 362 -12.18 4.04 -10.37
C GLU A 362 -10.78 4.64 -10.51
N ALA A 363 -10.04 4.77 -9.41
CA ALA A 363 -8.65 5.23 -9.43
C ALA A 363 -7.74 4.36 -10.31
N TYR A 364 -8.13 3.10 -10.55
CA TYR A 364 -7.38 2.14 -11.38
C TYR A 364 -8.01 1.88 -12.77
N GLY A 365 -8.90 2.76 -13.21
CA GLY A 365 -9.43 2.75 -14.58
C GLY A 365 -10.68 1.89 -14.79
N LEU A 366 -11.27 1.33 -13.74
CA LEU A 366 -12.56 0.66 -13.80
C LEU A 366 -13.69 1.70 -13.66
N LYS A 367 -14.60 1.75 -14.63
CA LYS A 367 -15.76 2.65 -14.55
C LYS A 367 -16.89 1.97 -13.80
N VAL A 368 -17.25 2.50 -12.62
CA VAL A 368 -18.43 2.07 -11.87
C VAL A 368 -19.66 2.84 -12.41
N VAL A 369 -20.46 2.17 -13.23
CA VAL A 369 -21.65 2.80 -13.85
C VAL A 369 -22.86 2.78 -12.93
N GLU A 370 -22.91 1.85 -11.97
CA GLU A 370 -24.00 1.70 -11.00
C GLU A 370 -23.46 1.09 -9.70
N THR A 371 -23.92 1.58 -8.57
CA THR A 371 -23.78 0.91 -7.27
C THR A 371 -25.08 0.19 -6.92
N VAL A 372 -24.99 -1.13 -6.74
CA VAL A 372 -26.12 -1.98 -6.36
C VAL A 372 -26.02 -2.25 -4.87
N PRO A 373 -27.03 -1.85 -4.07
CA PRO A 373 -27.02 -2.10 -2.63
C PRO A 373 -26.99 -3.59 -2.29
N ILE A 374 -26.23 -3.96 -1.24
CA ILE A 374 -26.19 -5.32 -0.71
C ILE A 374 -26.43 -5.26 0.79
N ILE A 375 -27.68 -5.44 1.19
CA ILE A 375 -28.14 -5.19 2.55
C ILE A 375 -28.62 -6.50 3.16
N ALA A 376 -27.93 -6.98 4.18
CA ALA A 376 -28.35 -8.10 5.00
C ALA A 376 -29.21 -7.61 6.18
N PRO A 377 -30.27 -8.34 6.59
CA PRO A 377 -31.04 -7.98 7.77
C PRO A 377 -30.17 -7.91 9.02
N PRO A 378 -30.37 -6.89 9.89
CA PRO A 378 -29.63 -6.82 11.14
C PRO A 378 -30.11 -7.90 12.11
N ASN A 379 -29.18 -8.36 12.97
CA ASN A 379 -29.48 -9.26 14.07
C ASN A 379 -29.05 -8.62 15.41
N PRO A 380 -29.46 -9.15 16.57
CA PRO A 380 -29.12 -8.57 17.87
C PRO A 380 -27.63 -8.43 18.14
N TYR A 381 -26.80 -9.27 17.54
CA TYR A 381 -25.35 -9.30 17.76
C TYR A 381 -24.56 -8.38 16.84
N ASN A 382 -25.05 -8.08 15.61
CA ASN A 382 -24.35 -7.24 14.64
C ASN A 382 -24.89 -5.80 14.56
N ARG A 383 -25.95 -5.44 15.28
CA ARG A 383 -26.54 -4.10 15.25
C ARG A 383 -25.52 -2.99 15.52
N HIS A 384 -24.75 -3.13 16.60
CA HIS A 384 -23.71 -2.16 16.95
C HIS A 384 -22.60 -2.06 15.88
N TYR A 385 -22.21 -3.18 15.29
CA TYR A 385 -21.25 -3.23 14.18
C TYR A 385 -21.77 -2.50 12.93
N LEU A 386 -23.03 -2.70 12.56
CA LEU A 386 -23.66 -2.01 11.42
C LEU A 386 -23.81 -0.49 11.69
N GLU A 387 -24.12 -0.10 12.93
CA GLU A 387 -24.14 1.31 13.32
C GLU A 387 -22.75 1.96 13.21
N THR A 388 -21.69 1.27 13.62
CA THR A 388 -20.30 1.73 13.48
C THR A 388 -19.94 1.90 12.01
N LYS A 389 -20.31 0.93 11.14
CA LYS A 389 -20.14 1.05 9.69
C LYS A 389 -20.81 2.30 9.13
N ARG A 390 -22.04 2.61 9.55
CA ARG A 390 -22.78 3.78 9.10
C ARG A 390 -22.17 5.08 9.62
N LYS A 391 -22.00 5.20 10.96
CA LYS A 391 -21.62 6.46 11.62
C LYS A 391 -20.14 6.82 11.44
N LYS A 392 -19.23 5.84 11.53
CA LYS A 392 -17.78 6.08 11.52
C LYS A 392 -17.10 5.76 10.20
N LEU A 393 -17.70 4.92 9.36
CA LEU A 393 -17.08 4.45 8.11
C LEU A 393 -17.83 4.91 6.84
N GLY A 394 -18.93 5.66 6.98
CA GLY A 394 -19.66 6.25 5.86
C GLY A 394 -20.40 5.25 4.97
N HIS A 395 -20.76 4.06 5.48
CA HIS A 395 -21.55 3.10 4.71
C HIS A 395 -22.99 3.56 4.51
N LEU A 396 -23.52 3.36 3.30
CA LEU A 396 -24.91 3.68 2.94
C LEU A 396 -25.83 2.54 3.42
N LEU A 397 -26.38 2.66 4.62
CA LEU A 397 -27.23 1.65 5.27
C LEU A 397 -28.57 2.27 5.76
N GLU A 398 -29.04 3.33 5.13
CA GLU A 398 -30.22 4.11 5.60
C GLU A 398 -31.51 3.31 5.61
N THR A 399 -31.69 2.39 4.65
CA THR A 399 -32.91 1.57 4.53
C THR A 399 -33.10 0.56 5.68
N LEU A 400 -32.05 0.21 6.43
CA LEU A 400 -32.14 -0.74 7.55
C LEU A 400 -32.80 -0.16 8.80
N MET A 401 -32.84 1.17 8.96
CA MET A 401 -33.33 1.83 10.16
C MET A 401 -34.75 2.36 10.03
N ALA A 402 -35.29 2.48 8.80
CA ALA A 402 -36.65 2.89 8.56
C ALA A 402 -37.67 1.83 9.02
N THR A 403 -37.32 0.53 8.84
CA THR A 403 -38.20 -0.58 9.22
C THR A 403 -38.36 -0.80 10.72
N ASP A 404 -37.44 -0.31 11.55
CA ASP A 404 -37.55 -0.45 13.01
C ASP A 404 -38.40 0.65 13.66
N LYS A 405 -38.51 1.85 13.06
CA LYS A 405 -39.42 2.89 13.53
C LYS A 405 -40.90 2.51 13.27
N ASP A 406 -41.18 1.93 12.09
CA ASP A 406 -42.52 1.49 11.73
C ASP A 406 -43.02 0.29 12.55
N ARG A 407 -42.11 -0.53 13.10
CA ARG A 407 -42.46 -1.67 13.96
C ARG A 407 -42.67 -1.31 15.42
N GLN A 408 -42.12 -0.18 15.90
CA GLN A 408 -42.33 0.29 17.28
C GLN A 408 -43.65 1.11 17.41
N GLU A 409 -44.18 1.67 16.31
CA GLU A 409 -45.44 2.39 16.33
C GLU A 409 -46.69 1.50 16.10
N THR A 410 -46.48 0.19 15.80
CA THR A 410 -47.58 -0.76 15.54
C THR A 410 -47.73 -1.88 16.58
N SER A 411 -47.16 -1.72 17.79
CA SER A 411 -47.47 -2.62 18.91
C SER A 411 -48.56 -1.99 19.79
N PRO A 412 -49.72 -2.65 19.97
CA PRO A 412 -50.85 -2.15 20.76
C PRO A 412 -50.56 -2.12 22.27
#